data_ed03acd127e64e7c9c7cdb4bbc0a3413
#
_entry.id   ed03acd127e64e7c9c7cdb4bbc0a3413
#
_cell.length_a   1.000
_cell.length_b   1.000
_cell.length_c   1.000
_cell.angle_alpha   90.00
_cell.angle_beta   90.00
_cell.angle_gamma   90.00
#
_symmetry.space_group_name_H-M   'P 1'
#
loop_
_entity.id
_entity.type
_entity.pdbx_description
1 polymer ?
#
loop_
_entity_poly.entity_id
_entity_poly.type
_entity_poly.pdbx_seq_one_letter_code
_entity_poly.pdbx_strand_id
1 'polypeptide(L)'
;MTINSPSVVDSDDFTVSRTITISAPIEKVWAAVTEPEHIALWFPQKAVLEPVRVGADGVFSFEGYGDFPVRVEEFDPPRMIAYRWSNENARPVTPIDLAHSTVFRFTLEPVDGGTQLTVVESGFQHLADPAGSLEGNRQGWDSELDELVAYLESVS
;
A
#
# COMPACT_ATOMS: atom_id res chain seq x y z
N MET A 1 -16.80 12.76 -9.75
CA MET A 1 -15.37 12.36 -9.89
C MET A 1 -14.55 12.90 -8.72
N THR A 2 -13.82 12.04 -8.02
CA THR A 2 -12.96 12.46 -6.92
C THR A 2 -11.57 12.82 -7.47
N ILE A 3 -11.12 14.04 -7.16
CA ILE A 3 -9.79 14.50 -7.57
C ILE A 3 -8.91 14.54 -6.32
N ASN A 4 -7.82 13.79 -6.33
CA ASN A 4 -6.90 13.70 -5.21
C ASN A 4 -5.54 14.27 -5.56
N SER A 5 -4.87 14.84 -4.57
CA SER A 5 -3.51 15.34 -4.73
C SER A 5 -2.53 14.19 -4.95
N PRO A 6 -1.40 14.43 -5.64
CA PRO A 6 -0.41 13.39 -5.87
C PRO A 6 0.37 13.04 -4.60
N SER A 7 1.12 11.94 -4.68
CA SER A 7 2.03 11.51 -3.63
C SER A 7 3.15 12.53 -3.40
N VAL A 8 3.63 12.58 -2.16
CA VAL A 8 4.68 13.52 -1.74
C VAL A 8 5.86 12.71 -1.19
N VAL A 9 7.07 13.08 -1.62
CA VAL A 9 8.32 12.54 -1.07
C VAL A 9 8.85 13.50 -0.02
N ASP A 10 9.19 12.97 1.16
CA ASP A 10 9.96 13.68 2.17
C ASP A 10 11.37 13.10 2.20
N SER A 11 12.32 13.81 1.59
CA SER A 11 13.72 13.35 1.48
C SER A 11 14.44 13.32 2.82
N ASP A 12 14.02 14.15 3.77
CA ASP A 12 14.65 14.22 5.09
C ASP A 12 14.27 13.03 5.95
N ASP A 13 12.99 12.62 5.88
CA ASP A 13 12.46 11.49 6.64
C ASP A 13 12.46 10.18 5.84
N PHE A 14 12.83 10.20 4.58
CA PHE A 14 12.83 9.04 3.68
C PHE A 14 11.45 8.38 3.63
N THR A 15 10.41 9.18 3.36
CA THR A 15 9.03 8.69 3.25
C THR A 15 8.38 9.10 1.94
N VAL A 16 7.41 8.27 1.52
CA VAL A 16 6.44 8.62 0.48
C VAL A 16 5.07 8.59 1.13
N SER A 17 4.27 9.62 0.92
CA SER A 17 2.91 9.65 1.48
C SER A 17 1.91 10.21 0.49
N ARG A 18 0.67 9.76 0.63
CA ARG A 18 -0.45 10.30 -0.13
C ARG A 18 -1.72 10.19 0.70
N THR A 19 -2.51 11.24 0.71
CA THR A 19 -3.84 11.25 1.32
C THR A 19 -4.88 11.42 0.24
N ILE A 20 -5.85 10.52 0.20
CA ILE A 20 -6.94 10.53 -0.78
C ILE A 20 -8.29 10.46 -0.07
N THR A 21 -9.32 10.93 -0.77
CA THR A 21 -10.71 10.77 -0.35
C THR A 21 -11.40 9.85 -1.34
N ILE A 22 -12.13 8.87 -0.82
CA ILE A 22 -12.84 7.86 -1.61
C ILE A 22 -14.32 7.94 -1.26
N SER A 23 -15.18 8.02 -2.29
CA SER A 23 -16.64 8.05 -2.11
C SER A 23 -17.17 6.64 -1.86
N ALA A 24 -16.75 6.03 -0.75
CA ALA A 24 -17.17 4.69 -0.33
C ALA A 24 -17.08 4.61 1.20
N PRO A 25 -17.96 3.80 1.84
CA PRO A 25 -17.93 3.67 3.29
C PRO A 25 -16.66 2.95 3.77
N ILE A 26 -16.27 3.21 5.01
CA ILE A 26 -15.02 2.71 5.58
C ILE A 26 -14.90 1.19 5.51
N GLU A 27 -16.01 0.45 5.65
CA GLU A 27 -16.02 -1.01 5.60
C GLU A 27 -15.58 -1.53 4.24
N LYS A 28 -16.00 -0.85 3.17
CA LYS A 28 -15.59 -1.23 1.80
C LYS A 28 -14.14 -0.91 1.52
N VAL A 29 -13.67 0.23 2.00
CA VAL A 29 -12.27 0.63 1.85
C VAL A 29 -11.39 -0.32 2.67
N TRP A 30 -11.81 -0.66 3.89
CA TRP A 30 -11.08 -1.61 4.73
C TRP A 30 -10.94 -2.97 4.07
N ALA A 31 -12.02 -3.52 3.51
CA ALA A 31 -11.96 -4.78 2.79
C ALA A 31 -10.98 -4.70 1.61
N ALA A 32 -10.97 -3.59 0.89
CA ALA A 32 -10.11 -3.40 -0.28
C ALA A 32 -8.62 -3.39 0.05
N VAL A 33 -8.24 -2.97 1.27
CA VAL A 33 -6.82 -2.91 1.67
C VAL A 33 -6.39 -4.07 2.56
N THR A 34 -7.30 -4.98 2.94
CA THR A 34 -7.00 -6.09 3.85
C THR A 34 -7.32 -7.47 3.28
N GLU A 35 -8.39 -7.61 2.50
CA GLU A 35 -8.83 -8.92 2.00
C GLU A 35 -8.15 -9.22 0.67
N PRO A 36 -7.42 -10.36 0.56
CA PRO A 36 -6.61 -10.66 -0.62
C PRO A 36 -7.38 -10.61 -1.94
N GLU A 37 -8.61 -11.12 -1.96
CA GLU A 37 -9.43 -11.11 -3.18
C GLU A 37 -9.77 -9.69 -3.64
N HIS A 38 -9.87 -8.74 -2.72
CA HIS A 38 -10.10 -7.33 -3.06
C HIS A 38 -8.80 -6.61 -3.40
N ILE A 39 -7.73 -6.89 -2.66
CA ILE A 39 -6.40 -6.32 -2.91
C ILE A 39 -5.98 -6.62 -4.36
N ALA A 40 -6.25 -7.82 -4.85
CA ALA A 40 -5.88 -8.27 -6.19
C ALA A 40 -6.66 -7.57 -7.31
N LEU A 41 -7.66 -6.75 -6.98
CA LEU A 41 -8.46 -6.04 -7.98
C LEU A 41 -7.96 -4.64 -8.27
N TRP A 42 -7.06 -4.11 -7.45
CA TRP A 42 -6.56 -2.75 -7.66
C TRP A 42 -5.04 -2.61 -7.49
N PHE A 43 -4.37 -3.51 -6.80
CA PHE A 43 -2.96 -3.39 -6.43
C PHE A 43 -2.11 -4.44 -7.17
N PRO A 44 -1.75 -5.62 -6.61
CA PRO A 44 -1.10 -6.67 -7.40
C PRO A 44 -2.13 -7.42 -8.24
N GLN A 45 -1.66 -8.16 -9.24
CA GLN A 45 -2.56 -9.03 -10.02
C GLN A 45 -2.99 -10.25 -9.23
N LYS A 46 -2.23 -10.63 -8.20
CA LYS A 46 -2.55 -11.76 -7.35
C LYS A 46 -2.06 -11.45 -5.93
N ALA A 47 -2.87 -11.80 -4.94
CA ALA A 47 -2.51 -11.64 -3.54
C ALA A 47 -2.83 -12.91 -2.76
N VAL A 48 -1.89 -13.35 -1.94
CA VAL A 48 -2.09 -14.44 -0.98
C VAL A 48 -1.74 -13.88 0.39
N LEU A 49 -2.69 -13.92 1.31
CA LEU A 49 -2.47 -13.38 2.66
C LEU A 49 -3.53 -14.00 3.58
N GLU A 50 -3.15 -15.03 4.34
CA GLU A 50 -4.08 -15.74 5.22
C GLU A 50 -3.33 -16.38 6.37
N PRO A 51 -3.77 -16.15 7.62
CA PRO A 51 -4.82 -15.21 8.02
C PRO A 51 -4.36 -13.75 7.99
N VAL A 52 -5.27 -12.78 7.96
CA VAL A 52 -4.92 -11.37 8.02
C VAL A 52 -4.79 -10.98 9.50
N ARG A 53 -3.56 -10.94 9.98
CA ARG A 53 -3.22 -10.59 11.38
C ARG A 53 -1.75 -10.19 11.46
N VAL A 54 -1.36 -9.55 12.57
CA VAL A 54 0.05 -9.19 12.80
C VAL A 54 0.93 -10.44 12.74
N GLY A 55 2.03 -10.34 12.01
CA GLY A 55 2.99 -11.43 11.81
C GLY A 55 2.65 -12.38 10.68
N ALA A 56 1.50 -12.23 10.05
CA ALA A 56 1.13 -13.08 8.91
C ALA A 56 2.00 -12.77 7.70
N ASP A 57 2.49 -13.82 7.06
CA ASP A 57 3.26 -13.71 5.82
C ASP A 57 2.36 -13.97 4.62
N GLY A 58 2.63 -13.28 3.51
CA GLY A 58 1.90 -13.44 2.27
C GLY A 58 2.74 -13.10 1.07
N VAL A 59 2.11 -13.07 -0.10
CA VAL A 59 2.76 -12.75 -1.36
C VAL A 59 1.85 -11.85 -2.19
N PHE A 60 2.41 -10.76 -2.71
CA PHE A 60 1.77 -9.92 -3.71
C PHE A 60 2.50 -10.10 -5.03
N SER A 61 1.79 -10.56 -6.07
CA SER A 61 2.38 -10.84 -7.39
C SER A 61 2.04 -9.72 -8.36
N PHE A 62 3.06 -9.10 -8.92
CA PHE A 62 2.92 -8.03 -9.91
C PHE A 62 3.40 -8.54 -11.26
N GLU A 63 2.51 -8.55 -12.26
CA GLU A 63 2.83 -9.00 -13.61
C GLU A 63 3.99 -8.19 -14.19
N GLY A 64 5.02 -8.88 -14.65
CA GLY A 64 6.23 -8.26 -15.20
C GLY A 64 7.29 -7.91 -14.17
N TYR A 65 6.97 -8.00 -12.87
CA TYR A 65 7.90 -7.64 -11.79
C TYR A 65 8.23 -8.81 -10.86
N GLY A 66 7.28 -9.71 -10.61
CA GLY A 66 7.51 -10.91 -9.82
C GLY A 66 6.64 -11.00 -8.56
N ASP A 67 7.01 -11.95 -7.69
CA ASP A 67 6.28 -12.25 -6.47
C ASP A 67 6.98 -11.59 -5.27
N PHE A 68 6.30 -10.63 -4.63
CA PHE A 68 6.85 -9.87 -3.52
C PHE A 68 6.34 -10.45 -2.20
N PRO A 69 7.22 -10.98 -1.35
CA PRO A 69 6.79 -11.41 -0.02
C PRO A 69 6.39 -10.20 0.81
N VAL A 70 5.29 -10.34 1.55
CA VAL A 70 4.78 -9.28 2.42
C VAL A 70 4.52 -9.85 3.80
N ARG A 71 4.57 -8.99 4.82
CA ARG A 71 4.26 -9.34 6.20
C ARG A 71 3.41 -8.27 6.83
N VAL A 72 2.36 -8.65 7.54
CA VAL A 72 1.54 -7.70 8.29
C VAL A 72 2.29 -7.28 9.54
N GLU A 73 2.64 -5.99 9.63
CA GLU A 73 3.37 -5.41 10.75
C GLU A 73 2.45 -4.86 11.83
N GLU A 74 1.36 -4.22 11.43
CA GLU A 74 0.39 -3.63 12.34
C GLU A 74 -1.01 -3.89 11.82
N PHE A 75 -1.97 -4.07 12.73
CA PHE A 75 -3.36 -4.39 12.35
C PHE A 75 -4.32 -3.87 13.41
N ASP A 76 -5.07 -2.82 13.07
CA ASP A 76 -6.05 -2.20 13.96
C ASP A 76 -7.35 -1.92 13.17
N PRO A 77 -8.23 -2.95 13.01
CA PRO A 77 -9.46 -2.80 12.24
C PRO A 77 -10.43 -1.81 12.85
N PRO A 78 -11.14 -1.03 12.04
CA PRO A 78 -11.03 -0.87 10.58
C PRO A 78 -10.21 0.36 10.21
N ARG A 79 -9.26 0.76 11.01
CA ARG A 79 -8.57 2.04 10.94
C ARG A 79 -7.18 1.99 10.35
N MET A 80 -6.44 0.88 10.57
CA MET A 80 -5.04 0.88 10.19
C MET A 80 -4.53 -0.53 9.93
N ILE A 81 -3.75 -0.68 8.85
CA ILE A 81 -2.97 -1.88 8.57
C ILE A 81 -1.64 -1.46 7.96
N ALA A 82 -0.56 -2.10 8.38
CA ALA A 82 0.77 -1.85 7.85
C ALA A 82 1.37 -3.15 7.33
N TYR A 83 2.00 -3.06 6.18
CA TYR A 83 2.67 -4.19 5.51
C TYR A 83 4.16 -3.87 5.36
N ARG A 84 4.98 -4.88 5.63
CA ARG A 84 6.42 -4.82 5.33
C ARG A 84 6.69 -5.62 4.07
N TRP A 85 7.54 -5.10 3.21
CA TRP A 85 8.05 -5.83 2.05
C TRP A 85 9.49 -5.41 1.73
N SER A 86 10.20 -6.29 1.01
CA SER A 86 11.53 -5.97 0.48
C SER A 86 11.37 -5.75 -1.01
N ASN A 87 11.46 -4.49 -1.42
CA ASN A 87 11.25 -4.04 -2.79
C ASN A 87 12.33 -3.03 -3.14
N GLU A 88 13.34 -3.47 -3.90
CA GLU A 88 14.38 -2.56 -4.38
C GLU A 88 14.26 -2.42 -5.90
N ASN A 89 13.99 -1.19 -6.36
CA ASN A 89 13.87 -0.87 -7.78
C ASN A 89 12.85 -1.79 -8.49
N ALA A 90 11.68 -2.00 -7.86
CA ALA A 90 10.59 -2.85 -8.33
C ALA A 90 11.01 -4.31 -8.51
N ARG A 91 11.93 -4.81 -7.67
CA ARG A 91 12.36 -6.21 -7.68
C ARG A 91 12.10 -6.87 -6.33
N PRO A 92 11.52 -8.07 -6.31
CA PRO A 92 11.29 -8.78 -5.06
C PRO A 92 12.61 -9.28 -4.46
N VAL A 93 12.68 -9.25 -3.13
CA VAL A 93 13.77 -9.83 -2.37
C VAL A 93 13.17 -10.90 -1.44
N THR A 94 13.57 -12.14 -1.59
CA THR A 94 13.02 -13.29 -0.86
C THR A 94 14.14 -14.04 -0.16
N PRO A 95 14.03 -14.32 1.15
CA PRO A 95 12.99 -13.87 2.08
C PRO A 95 13.08 -12.36 2.37
N ILE A 96 12.09 -11.82 3.09
CA ILE A 96 12.10 -10.41 3.46
C ILE A 96 13.35 -10.14 4.30
N ASP A 97 14.14 -9.16 3.86
CA ASP A 97 15.32 -8.70 4.58
C ASP A 97 14.91 -7.52 5.46
N LEU A 98 14.80 -7.75 6.77
CA LEU A 98 14.36 -6.74 7.72
C LEU A 98 15.27 -5.51 7.77
N ALA A 99 16.55 -5.69 7.40
CA ALA A 99 17.52 -4.59 7.37
C ALA A 99 17.40 -3.75 6.10
N HIS A 100 16.78 -4.29 5.03
CA HIS A 100 16.67 -3.64 3.72
C HIS A 100 15.23 -3.76 3.21
N SER A 101 14.29 -3.21 3.97
CA SER A 101 12.87 -3.27 3.65
C SER A 101 12.17 -1.97 3.99
N THR A 102 10.97 -1.79 3.44
CA THR A 102 10.11 -0.66 3.77
C THR A 102 8.81 -1.16 4.37
N VAL A 103 8.13 -0.27 5.07
CA VAL A 103 6.78 -0.52 5.61
C VAL A 103 5.85 0.51 5.01
N PHE A 104 4.74 0.06 4.44
CA PHE A 104 3.68 0.96 4.01
C PHE A 104 2.44 0.75 4.89
N ARG A 105 1.94 1.86 5.41
CA ARG A 105 0.81 1.88 6.35
C ARG A 105 -0.37 2.59 5.73
N PHE A 106 -1.52 1.91 5.73
CA PHE A 106 -2.80 2.52 5.37
C PHE A 106 -3.53 2.93 6.64
N THR A 107 -3.91 4.19 6.72
CA THR A 107 -4.75 4.71 7.82
C THR A 107 -6.05 5.21 7.22
N LEU A 108 -7.18 4.78 7.78
CA LEU A 108 -8.51 5.10 7.29
C LEU A 108 -9.27 5.92 8.31
N GLU A 109 -10.00 6.93 7.82
CA GLU A 109 -10.81 7.80 8.66
C GLU A 109 -12.13 8.11 7.95
N PRO A 110 -13.29 7.91 8.61
CA PRO A 110 -14.56 8.29 7.98
C PRO A 110 -14.65 9.81 7.87
N VAL A 111 -15.11 10.29 6.72
CA VAL A 111 -15.33 11.71 6.46
C VAL A 111 -16.71 11.87 5.83
N ASP A 112 -17.17 13.11 5.69
CA ASP A 112 -18.47 13.37 5.05
C ASP A 112 -18.42 12.87 3.59
N GLY A 113 -19.35 11.98 3.28
CA GLY A 113 -19.47 11.42 1.94
C GLY A 113 -18.52 10.28 1.60
N GLY A 114 -17.75 9.78 2.56
CA GLY A 114 -16.84 8.67 2.26
C GLY A 114 -15.79 8.37 3.29
N THR A 115 -14.58 8.07 2.81
CA THR A 115 -13.45 7.68 3.64
C THR A 115 -12.20 8.42 3.18
N GLN A 116 -11.43 8.92 4.15
CA GLN A 116 -10.09 9.43 3.89
C GLN A 116 -9.09 8.31 4.15
N LEU A 117 -8.24 8.03 3.16
CA LEU A 117 -7.17 7.04 3.29
C LEU A 117 -5.82 7.75 3.12
N THR A 118 -4.91 7.46 4.04
CA THR A 118 -3.53 7.94 3.96
C THR A 118 -2.61 6.73 3.87
N VAL A 119 -1.71 6.73 2.88
CA VAL A 119 -0.60 5.78 2.84
C VAL A 119 0.68 6.51 3.21
N VAL A 120 1.48 5.89 4.07
CA VAL A 120 2.85 6.36 4.36
C VAL A 120 3.77 5.16 4.23
N GLU A 121 4.72 5.24 3.30
CA GLU A 121 5.77 4.25 3.18
C GLU A 121 7.06 4.83 3.71
N SER A 122 7.74 4.09 4.59
CA SER A 122 8.95 4.53 5.29
C SER A 122 10.01 3.44 5.28
N GLY A 123 11.26 3.81 5.60
CA GLY A 123 12.37 2.86 5.65
C GLY A 123 13.27 2.92 4.44
N PHE A 124 13.05 3.86 3.52
CA PHE A 124 13.83 3.97 2.29
C PHE A 124 15.33 4.20 2.52
N GLN A 125 15.71 4.78 3.66
CA GLN A 125 17.12 5.00 4.01
C GLN A 125 17.91 3.70 4.11
N HIS A 126 17.23 2.57 4.31
CA HIS A 126 17.86 1.25 4.43
C HIS A 126 18.07 0.56 3.08
N LEU A 127 17.56 1.13 2.00
CA LEU A 127 17.68 0.55 0.67
C LEU A 127 18.99 0.97 -0.01
N ALA A 128 19.42 0.22 -1.03
CA ALA A 128 20.66 0.50 -1.74
C ALA A 128 20.61 1.81 -2.53
N ASP A 129 19.42 2.16 -3.06
CA ASP A 129 19.20 3.39 -3.82
C ASP A 129 17.98 4.12 -3.27
N PRO A 130 18.11 4.83 -2.14
CA PRO A 130 16.97 5.50 -1.52
C PRO A 130 16.26 6.48 -2.44
N ALA A 131 17.00 7.33 -3.14
CA ALA A 131 16.42 8.37 -4.00
C ALA A 131 15.62 7.77 -5.16
N GLY A 132 16.18 6.75 -5.82
CA GLY A 132 15.50 6.07 -6.91
C GLY A 132 14.25 5.31 -6.45
N SER A 133 14.34 4.65 -5.29
CA SER A 133 13.23 3.92 -4.71
C SER A 133 12.11 4.86 -4.25
N LEU A 134 12.46 5.99 -3.63
CA LEU A 134 11.47 7.01 -3.25
C LEU A 134 10.68 7.49 -4.47
N GLU A 135 11.37 7.84 -5.55
CA GLU A 135 10.69 8.35 -6.75
C GLU A 135 9.86 7.27 -7.44
N GLY A 136 10.38 6.04 -7.53
CA GLY A 136 9.64 4.94 -8.12
C GLY A 136 8.37 4.61 -7.35
N ASN A 137 8.44 4.57 -6.03
CA ASN A 137 7.29 4.27 -5.19
C ASN A 137 6.31 5.45 -5.13
N ARG A 138 6.80 6.69 -5.25
CA ARG A 138 5.93 7.85 -5.39
C ARG A 138 5.02 7.70 -6.61
N GLN A 139 5.59 7.36 -7.75
CA GLN A 139 4.83 7.11 -8.98
C GLN A 139 3.89 5.92 -8.81
N GLY A 140 4.37 4.88 -8.15
CA GLY A 140 3.56 3.69 -7.87
C GLY A 140 2.34 4.00 -7.03
N TRP A 141 2.48 4.76 -5.96
CA TRP A 141 1.33 5.12 -5.12
C TRP A 141 0.34 6.03 -5.83
N ASP A 142 0.80 6.91 -6.72
CA ASP A 142 -0.11 7.70 -7.55
C ASP A 142 -0.98 6.78 -8.41
N SER A 143 -0.34 5.84 -9.11
CA SER A 143 -1.02 4.90 -10.00
C SER A 143 -1.93 3.94 -9.25
N GLU A 144 -1.42 3.31 -8.19
CA GLU A 144 -2.15 2.28 -7.47
C GLU A 144 -3.35 2.83 -6.70
N LEU A 145 -3.19 3.98 -6.04
CA LEU A 145 -4.31 4.57 -5.31
C LEU A 145 -5.36 5.16 -6.24
N ASP A 146 -4.98 5.62 -7.43
CA ASP A 146 -5.96 6.02 -8.44
C ASP A 146 -6.78 4.81 -8.89
N GLU A 147 -6.15 3.63 -9.02
CA GLU A 147 -6.84 2.38 -9.33
C GLU A 147 -7.79 1.98 -8.20
N LEU A 148 -7.37 2.17 -6.94
CA LEU A 148 -8.22 1.90 -5.78
C LEU A 148 -9.49 2.76 -5.81
N VAL A 149 -9.34 4.05 -6.07
CA VAL A 149 -10.48 4.97 -6.18
C VAL A 149 -11.40 4.51 -7.30
N ALA A 150 -10.85 4.21 -8.48
CA ALA A 150 -11.63 3.75 -9.61
C ALA A 150 -12.40 2.46 -9.29
N TYR A 151 -11.75 1.51 -8.63
CA TYR A 151 -12.36 0.25 -8.22
C TYR A 151 -13.54 0.48 -7.27
N LEU A 152 -13.32 1.26 -6.20
CA LEU A 152 -14.34 1.44 -5.16
C LEU A 152 -15.48 2.34 -5.61
N GLU A 153 -15.22 3.36 -6.42
CA GLU A 153 -16.26 4.28 -6.87
C GLU A 153 -17.08 3.74 -8.04
N SER A 154 -16.55 2.74 -8.76
CA SER A 154 -17.30 2.11 -9.86
C SER A 154 -18.29 1.04 -9.39
N VAL A 155 -18.20 0.57 -8.15
CA VAL A 155 -19.00 -0.52 -7.60
C VAL A 155 -20.05 0.01 -6.62
N SER A 156 -20.55 1.16 -6.87
CA SER A 156 -21.57 1.79 -6.01
C SER A 156 -22.95 1.20 -6.25
#